data_f24469d72bdee061a4f5b1c869631f5e
#
_entry.id   f24469d72bdee061a4f5b1c869631f5e
#
_cell.length_a   1.000
_cell.length_b   1.000
_cell.length_c   1.000
_cell.angle_alpha   90.00
_cell.angle_beta   90.00
_cell.angle_gamma   90.00
#
_symmetry.space_group_name_H-M   'P 1'
#
loop_
_entity.id
_entity.type
_entity.pdbx_description
1 polymer ?
#
loop_
_entity_poly.entity_id
_entity_poly.type
_entity_poly.pdbx_seq_one_letter_code
_entity_poly.pdbx_strand_id
1 'polypeptide(L)'
;MSAHDDRALETLFLPFAHGDLAWPAEGGALFLRARDGWPLRASPRPGLVCVQDFRPDHDALARAGLTVRGADEVEGPWPLVLVLPPRQRDEARALFAHALDRLAPGGVLVACMENDDGAKSGEADLRRLAGLDGGFSKHHCRVFWTRGAARDADLLAEWRA
;
A
#
# COMPACT_ATOMS: atom_id res chain seq x y z
N MET A 1 25.22 -0.35 1.70
CA MET A 1 23.86 -0.67 1.95
C MET A 1 23.15 -0.96 0.66
N SER A 2 22.31 -1.76 0.70
CA SER A 2 21.69 -2.10 -0.55
C SER A 2 20.19 -1.98 -0.45
N ALA A 3 19.63 -1.52 -1.55
CA ALA A 3 18.20 -1.35 -1.67
C ALA A 3 17.46 -2.67 -1.51
N HIS A 4 18.16 -3.80 -1.63
CA HIS A 4 17.53 -5.09 -1.48
C HIS A 4 17.12 -5.40 -0.04
N ASP A 5 17.57 -4.57 0.93
CA ASP A 5 17.19 -4.74 2.32
C ASP A 5 15.84 -4.10 2.66
N ASP A 6 15.08 -3.64 1.68
CA ASP A 6 13.73 -3.11 1.92
C ASP A 6 12.76 -4.26 2.12
N ARG A 7 12.73 -4.78 3.33
CA ARG A 7 11.93 -5.95 3.69
C ARG A 7 10.44 -5.70 3.57
N ALA A 8 10.00 -4.48 3.91
CA ALA A 8 8.59 -4.13 3.82
C ALA A 8 8.13 -4.15 2.36
N LEU A 9 8.93 -3.60 1.46
CA LEU A 9 8.61 -3.62 0.04
C LEU A 9 8.54 -5.05 -0.49
N GLU A 10 9.50 -5.89 -0.13
CA GLU A 10 9.51 -7.28 -0.55
C GLU A 10 8.28 -8.03 -0.05
N THR A 11 7.95 -7.85 1.22
CA THR A 11 6.83 -8.56 1.84
C THR A 11 5.49 -8.06 1.31
N LEU A 12 5.40 -6.78 0.94
CA LEU A 12 4.18 -6.21 0.36
C LEU A 12 3.72 -6.96 -0.88
N PHE A 13 4.65 -7.46 -1.68
CA PHE A 13 4.32 -8.15 -2.94
C PHE A 13 4.19 -9.67 -2.81
N LEU A 14 4.50 -10.23 -1.64
CA LEU A 14 4.41 -11.68 -1.44
C LEU A 14 3.00 -12.24 -1.60
N PRO A 15 1.91 -11.56 -1.19
CA PRO A 15 0.57 -12.12 -1.39
C PRO A 15 0.27 -12.46 -2.84
N PHE A 16 0.84 -11.69 -3.77
CA PHE A 16 0.65 -11.93 -5.21
C PHE A 16 1.49 -13.12 -5.68
N ALA A 17 2.72 -13.24 -5.17
CA ALA A 17 3.58 -14.38 -5.50
C ALA A 17 3.05 -15.69 -4.91
N HIS A 18 2.44 -15.62 -3.72
CA HIS A 18 1.88 -16.80 -3.04
C HIS A 18 0.50 -17.19 -3.54
N GLY A 19 -0.16 -16.33 -4.33
CA GLY A 19 -1.49 -16.62 -4.83
C GLY A 19 -2.63 -16.23 -3.90
N ASP A 20 -2.35 -15.55 -2.79
CA ASP A 20 -3.40 -15.04 -1.89
C ASP A 20 -4.22 -13.95 -2.56
N LEU A 21 -3.56 -13.15 -3.39
CA LEU A 21 -4.18 -12.04 -4.11
C LEU A 21 -3.74 -12.09 -5.57
N ALA A 22 -4.59 -11.60 -6.46
CA ALA A 22 -4.28 -11.52 -7.88
C ALA A 22 -4.02 -10.08 -8.27
N TRP A 23 -3.01 -9.86 -9.13
CA TRP A 23 -2.81 -8.55 -9.71
C TRP A 23 -3.97 -8.23 -10.64
N PRO A 24 -4.57 -7.01 -10.59
CA PRO A 24 -5.73 -6.72 -11.39
C PRO A 24 -5.43 -6.80 -12.90
N ALA A 25 -6.33 -7.43 -13.63
CA ALA A 25 -6.22 -7.52 -15.10
C ALA A 25 -6.54 -6.19 -15.77
N GLU A 26 -7.39 -5.39 -15.12
CA GLU A 26 -7.85 -4.09 -15.63
C GLU A 26 -7.96 -3.10 -14.49
N GLY A 27 -7.92 -1.80 -14.81
CA GLY A 27 -8.13 -0.75 -13.83
C GLY A 27 -6.90 -0.26 -13.11
N GLY A 28 -5.80 -0.99 -13.22
CA GLY A 28 -4.52 -0.59 -12.67
C GLY A 28 -4.36 -0.80 -11.17
N ALA A 29 -3.21 -0.37 -10.67
CA ALA A 29 -2.87 -0.46 -9.24
C ALA A 29 -2.21 0.84 -8.81
N LEU A 30 -2.61 1.36 -7.66
CA LEU A 30 -2.07 2.59 -7.09
C LEU A 30 -1.16 2.23 -5.92
N PHE A 31 0.07 2.71 -5.97
CA PHE A 31 1.05 2.43 -4.90
C PHE A 31 1.39 3.74 -4.19
N LEU A 32 0.78 3.95 -3.02
CA LEU A 32 0.97 5.15 -2.22
C LEU A 32 2.23 5.03 -1.36
N ARG A 33 2.99 6.12 -1.28
CA ARG A 33 4.30 6.17 -0.62
C ARG A 33 5.25 5.13 -1.20
N ALA A 34 5.25 5.04 -2.51
CA ALA A 34 6.01 4.04 -3.24
C ALA A 34 7.51 4.21 -3.07
N ARG A 35 8.22 3.08 -3.04
CA ARG A 35 9.67 3.04 -3.10
C ARG A 35 10.08 2.09 -4.23
N ASP A 36 11.19 2.41 -4.89
CA ASP A 36 11.73 1.55 -5.93
C ASP A 36 12.44 0.35 -5.32
N GLY A 37 12.39 -0.77 -6.01
CA GLY A 37 13.08 -1.98 -5.63
C GLY A 37 12.75 -3.11 -6.59
N TRP A 38 13.48 -4.21 -6.48
CA TRP A 38 13.34 -5.35 -7.40
C TRP A 38 11.92 -5.95 -7.43
N PRO A 39 11.11 -5.93 -6.34
CA PRO A 39 9.77 -6.54 -6.41
C PRO A 39 8.86 -5.89 -7.45
N LEU A 40 9.09 -4.62 -7.76
CA LEU A 40 8.29 -3.91 -8.78
C LEU A 40 8.56 -4.43 -10.18
N ARG A 41 9.67 -5.14 -10.37
CA ARG A 41 10.13 -5.66 -11.66
C ARG A 41 10.19 -7.18 -11.72
N ALA A 42 9.94 -7.86 -10.58
CA ALA A 42 10.03 -9.32 -10.52
C ALA A 42 8.98 -10.01 -11.38
N SER A 43 7.86 -9.34 -11.61
CA SER A 43 6.78 -9.82 -12.47
C SER A 43 6.17 -8.62 -13.16
N PRO A 44 5.46 -8.81 -14.28
CA PRO A 44 4.74 -7.71 -14.90
C PRO A 44 3.74 -7.10 -13.91
N ARG A 45 3.70 -5.77 -13.88
CA ARG A 45 2.78 -5.02 -13.01
C ARG A 45 1.96 -4.06 -13.86
N PRO A 46 1.10 -4.57 -14.77
CA PRO A 46 0.36 -3.70 -15.68
C PRO A 46 -0.49 -2.70 -14.90
N GLY A 47 -0.48 -1.46 -15.38
CA GLY A 47 -1.28 -0.40 -14.79
C GLY A 47 -0.77 0.14 -13.46
N LEU A 48 0.45 -0.19 -13.04
CA LEU A 48 1.01 0.32 -11.79
C LEU A 48 1.30 1.81 -11.90
N VAL A 49 0.75 2.59 -10.97
CA VAL A 49 1.03 4.01 -10.82
C VAL A 49 1.56 4.24 -9.41
N CYS A 50 2.76 4.75 -9.31
CA CYS A 50 3.41 5.05 -8.04
C CYS A 50 3.13 6.49 -7.63
N VAL A 51 2.83 6.70 -6.36
CA VAL A 51 2.64 8.04 -5.80
C VAL A 51 3.75 8.29 -4.80
N GLN A 52 4.51 9.36 -5.03
CA GLN A 52 5.62 9.71 -4.15
C GLN A 52 5.88 11.21 -4.24
N ASP A 53 5.79 11.90 -3.10
CA ASP A 53 6.01 13.34 -3.04
C ASP A 53 7.41 13.70 -2.54
N PHE A 54 8.11 12.74 -1.93
CA PHE A 54 9.50 12.96 -1.50
C PHE A 54 10.42 12.86 -2.72
N ARG A 55 11.07 13.98 -3.05
CA ARG A 55 11.76 14.13 -4.34
C ARG A 55 12.79 13.05 -4.65
N PRO A 56 13.69 12.67 -3.74
CA PRO A 56 14.67 11.63 -4.05
C PRO A 56 14.02 10.29 -4.44
N ASP A 57 12.97 9.88 -3.72
CA ASP A 57 12.26 8.63 -4.02
C ASP A 57 11.46 8.74 -5.30
N HIS A 58 10.85 9.90 -5.54
CA HIS A 58 10.14 10.17 -6.79
C HIS A 58 11.08 10.03 -7.98
N ASP A 59 12.25 10.63 -7.89
CA ASP A 59 13.22 10.61 -8.97
C ASP A 59 13.78 9.19 -9.20
N ALA A 60 13.98 8.43 -8.13
CA ALA A 60 14.44 7.04 -8.25
C ALA A 60 13.42 6.18 -9.00
N LEU A 61 12.13 6.34 -8.69
CA LEU A 61 11.07 5.63 -9.39
C LEU A 61 11.01 6.01 -10.87
N ALA A 62 11.12 7.30 -11.17
CA ALA A 62 11.11 7.79 -12.55
C ALA A 62 12.30 7.25 -13.33
N ARG A 63 13.49 7.25 -12.73
CA ARG A 63 14.70 6.71 -13.38
C ARG A 63 14.61 5.22 -13.65
N ALA A 64 13.83 4.51 -12.83
CA ALA A 64 13.60 3.08 -13.02
C ALA A 64 12.56 2.80 -14.12
N GLY A 65 12.01 3.83 -14.74
CA GLY A 65 11.04 3.68 -15.82
C GLY A 65 9.60 3.48 -15.35
N LEU A 66 9.33 3.71 -14.07
CA LEU A 66 7.99 3.55 -13.51
C LEU A 66 7.17 4.82 -13.69
N THR A 67 5.85 4.66 -13.79
CA THR A 67 4.94 5.78 -13.81
C THR A 67 4.82 6.32 -12.38
N VAL A 68 5.19 7.57 -12.18
CA VAL A 68 5.17 8.19 -10.85
C VAL A 68 4.44 9.53 -10.91
N ARG A 69 3.64 9.79 -9.86
CA ARG A 69 2.80 11.00 -9.73
C ARG A 69 2.94 11.57 -8.34
N GLY A 70 2.56 12.84 -8.17
CA GLY A 70 2.32 13.41 -6.86
C GLY A 70 0.93 13.01 -6.37
N ALA A 71 0.69 13.14 -5.09
CA ALA A 71 -0.57 12.70 -4.48
C ALA A 71 -1.79 13.43 -5.05
N ASP A 72 -1.62 14.69 -5.43
CA ASP A 72 -2.72 15.50 -5.98
C ASP A 72 -2.94 15.28 -7.48
N GLU A 73 -2.14 14.44 -8.11
CA GLU A 73 -2.22 14.16 -9.54
C GLU A 73 -2.96 12.87 -9.87
N VAL A 74 -3.46 12.18 -8.87
CA VAL A 74 -4.14 10.90 -9.06
C VAL A 74 -5.58 10.96 -8.56
N GLU A 75 -6.42 10.24 -9.27
CA GLU A 75 -7.82 10.11 -8.89
C GLU A 75 -8.18 8.62 -8.92
N GLY A 76 -9.17 8.25 -8.15
CA GLY A 76 -9.64 6.88 -8.14
C GLY A 76 -10.92 6.77 -8.93
N PRO A 77 -11.54 5.60 -8.90
CA PRO A 77 -11.18 4.46 -8.04
C PRO A 77 -10.18 3.48 -8.66
N TRP A 78 -9.54 2.69 -7.80
CA TRP A 78 -8.54 1.70 -8.21
C TRP A 78 -8.90 0.32 -7.66
N PRO A 79 -8.76 -0.75 -8.44
CA PRO A 79 -9.05 -2.10 -7.95
C PRO A 79 -8.01 -2.62 -6.95
N LEU A 80 -6.81 -2.05 -6.96
CA LEU A 80 -5.75 -2.41 -6.03
C LEU A 80 -5.07 -1.14 -5.56
N VAL A 81 -4.93 -0.99 -4.24
CA VAL A 81 -4.15 0.09 -3.65
C VAL A 81 -3.12 -0.55 -2.73
N LEU A 82 -1.85 -0.21 -2.94
CA LEU A 82 -0.73 -0.70 -2.14
C LEU A 82 -0.19 0.46 -1.32
N VAL A 83 0.15 0.22 -0.05
CA VAL A 83 0.71 1.26 0.80
C VAL A 83 1.84 0.72 1.66
N LEU A 84 2.85 1.57 1.85
CA LEU A 84 3.90 1.37 2.85
C LEU A 84 3.73 2.47 3.88
N PRO A 85 2.91 2.24 4.93
CA PRO A 85 2.58 3.31 5.87
C PRO A 85 3.80 3.83 6.61
N PRO A 86 3.81 5.12 6.98
CA PRO A 86 4.89 5.67 7.77
C PRO A 86 4.82 5.16 9.21
N ARG A 87 5.94 5.33 9.92
CA ARG A 87 6.04 4.91 11.31
C ARG A 87 5.14 5.73 12.24
N GLN A 88 4.95 7.02 11.94
CA GLN A 88 4.15 7.91 12.76
C GLN A 88 2.68 7.52 12.63
N ARG A 89 2.04 7.23 13.76
CA ARG A 89 0.72 6.59 13.79
C ARG A 89 -0.39 7.43 13.16
N ASP A 90 -0.42 8.73 13.45
CA ASP A 90 -1.47 9.60 12.89
C ASP A 90 -1.33 9.73 11.38
N GLU A 91 -0.10 9.76 10.88
CA GLU A 91 0.15 9.79 9.44
C GLU A 91 -0.26 8.47 8.78
N ALA A 92 0.00 7.35 9.46
CA ALA A 92 -0.41 6.03 8.95
C ALA A 92 -1.93 5.93 8.89
N ARG A 93 -2.63 6.42 9.90
CA ARG A 93 -4.10 6.44 9.93
C ARG A 93 -4.68 7.28 8.80
N ALA A 94 -4.12 8.47 8.59
CA ALA A 94 -4.55 9.34 7.50
C ALA A 94 -4.32 8.66 6.14
N LEU A 95 -3.19 7.97 5.99
CA LEU A 95 -2.88 7.26 4.76
C LEU A 95 -3.89 6.13 4.50
N PHE A 96 -4.25 5.36 5.53
CA PHE A 96 -5.28 4.33 5.38
C PHE A 96 -6.61 4.92 4.93
N ALA A 97 -7.01 6.06 5.52
CA ALA A 97 -8.26 6.71 5.15
C ALA A 97 -8.22 7.17 3.68
N HIS A 98 -7.14 7.81 3.27
CA HIS A 98 -6.98 8.25 1.89
C HIS A 98 -6.92 7.08 0.92
N ALA A 99 -6.27 5.99 1.31
CA ALA A 99 -6.19 4.79 0.49
C ALA A 99 -7.58 4.16 0.27
N LEU A 100 -8.39 4.09 1.33
CA LEU A 100 -9.75 3.57 1.22
C LEU A 100 -10.62 4.44 0.34
N ASP A 101 -10.41 5.77 0.35
CA ASP A 101 -11.13 6.69 -0.52
C ASP A 101 -10.83 6.44 -2.01
N ARG A 102 -9.65 5.90 -2.30
CA ARG A 102 -9.23 5.59 -3.69
C ARG A 102 -9.63 4.20 -4.13
N LEU A 103 -10.14 3.37 -3.23
CA LEU A 103 -10.39 1.97 -3.51
C LEU A 103 -11.72 1.79 -4.23
N ALA A 104 -11.69 1.08 -5.36
CA ALA A 104 -12.90 0.73 -6.09
C ALA A 104 -13.75 -0.27 -5.29
N PRO A 105 -15.07 -0.31 -5.49
CA PRO A 105 -15.90 -1.36 -4.90
C PRO A 105 -15.35 -2.74 -5.28
N GLY A 106 -15.19 -3.60 -4.28
CA GLY A 106 -14.63 -4.93 -4.49
C GLY A 106 -13.12 -4.96 -4.65
N GLY A 107 -12.46 -3.80 -4.62
CA GLY A 107 -11.01 -3.75 -4.68
C GLY A 107 -10.35 -4.17 -3.39
N VAL A 108 -9.02 -4.20 -3.38
CA VAL A 108 -8.26 -4.59 -2.19
C VAL A 108 -7.17 -3.55 -1.87
N LEU A 109 -7.07 -3.22 -0.58
CA LEU A 109 -6.00 -2.39 -0.04
C LEU A 109 -5.02 -3.30 0.68
N VAL A 110 -3.75 -3.27 0.29
CA VAL A 110 -2.68 -4.08 0.89
C VAL A 110 -1.67 -3.15 1.54
N ALA A 111 -1.34 -3.44 2.78
CA ALA A 111 -0.34 -2.66 3.53
C ALA A 111 0.72 -3.58 4.09
N CYS A 112 1.93 -3.09 4.19
CA CYS A 112 3.02 -3.82 4.84
C CYS A 112 3.85 -2.87 5.69
N MET A 113 4.20 -3.31 6.90
CA MET A 113 5.02 -2.54 7.83
C MET A 113 6.00 -3.47 8.52
N GLU A 114 7.18 -2.95 8.81
CA GLU A 114 8.12 -3.69 9.65
C GLU A 114 7.60 -3.73 11.09
N ASN A 115 7.88 -4.83 11.78
CA ASN A 115 7.43 -4.99 13.17
C ASN A 115 7.95 -3.85 14.06
N ASP A 116 9.18 -3.41 13.82
CA ASP A 116 9.79 -2.32 14.58
C ASP A 116 9.24 -0.93 14.23
N ASP A 117 8.48 -0.83 13.15
CA ASP A 117 7.90 0.42 12.68
C ASP A 117 6.40 0.52 12.94
N GLY A 118 5.87 -0.34 13.81
CA GLY A 118 4.49 -0.24 14.24
C GLY A 118 3.50 -1.12 13.51
N ALA A 119 3.95 -2.24 12.94
CA ALA A 119 3.07 -3.14 12.20
C ALA A 119 1.86 -3.60 13.00
N LYS A 120 2.07 -3.93 14.28
CA LYS A 120 0.97 -4.39 15.15
C LYS A 120 -0.11 -3.32 15.31
N SER A 121 0.31 -2.07 15.53
CA SER A 121 -0.62 -0.94 15.66
C SER A 121 -1.29 -0.63 14.33
N GLY A 122 -0.53 -0.68 13.23
CA GLY A 122 -1.07 -0.42 11.90
C GLY A 122 -2.14 -1.43 11.51
N GLU A 123 -1.87 -2.71 11.76
CA GLU A 123 -2.85 -3.76 11.49
C GLU A 123 -4.11 -3.57 12.32
N ALA A 124 -3.95 -3.28 13.61
CA ALA A 124 -5.08 -3.05 14.49
C ALA A 124 -5.89 -1.82 14.05
N ASP A 125 -5.21 -0.77 13.62
CA ASP A 125 -5.87 0.43 13.12
C ASP A 125 -6.68 0.16 11.85
N LEU A 126 -6.11 -0.58 10.90
CA LEU A 126 -6.84 -0.89 9.67
C LEU A 126 -8.02 -1.83 9.94
N ARG A 127 -7.83 -2.80 10.85
CA ARG A 127 -8.93 -3.69 11.27
C ARG A 127 -10.09 -2.88 11.84
N ARG A 128 -9.77 -1.90 12.68
CA ARG A 128 -10.77 -1.03 13.28
C ARG A 128 -11.47 -0.16 12.24
N LEU A 129 -10.72 0.34 11.26
CA LEU A 129 -11.23 1.24 10.23
C LEU A 129 -12.11 0.54 9.19
N ALA A 130 -11.74 -0.68 8.80
CA ALA A 130 -12.35 -1.31 7.64
C ALA A 130 -12.48 -2.83 7.71
N GLY A 131 -12.06 -3.45 8.82
CA GLY A 131 -11.95 -4.90 8.90
C GLY A 131 -10.72 -5.39 8.14
N LEU A 132 -10.39 -6.66 8.31
CA LEU A 132 -9.28 -7.28 7.59
C LEU A 132 -9.77 -8.56 6.92
N ASP A 133 -9.25 -8.82 5.73
CA ASP A 133 -9.57 -10.02 4.96
C ASP A 133 -8.42 -11.03 4.93
N GLY A 134 -7.23 -10.63 5.34
CA GLY A 134 -6.10 -11.54 5.43
C GLY A 134 -4.82 -10.83 5.85
N GLY A 135 -3.79 -11.63 6.08
CA GLY A 135 -2.48 -11.13 6.44
C GLY A 135 -1.57 -12.25 6.89
N PHE A 136 -0.28 -11.97 6.87
CA PHE A 136 0.72 -12.90 7.40
C PHE A 136 2.01 -12.15 7.72
N SER A 137 2.90 -12.83 8.46
CA SER A 137 4.20 -12.26 8.83
C SER A 137 5.30 -12.94 8.04
N LYS A 138 6.29 -12.15 7.59
CA LYS A 138 7.47 -12.63 6.90
C LYS A 138 8.56 -11.58 6.98
N HIS A 139 9.81 -11.99 7.09
CA HIS A 139 10.96 -11.07 7.08
C HIS A 139 10.88 -9.97 8.16
N HIS A 140 10.31 -10.30 9.33
CA HIS A 140 10.10 -9.33 10.43
C HIS A 140 9.16 -8.20 10.06
N CYS A 141 8.29 -8.47 9.08
CA CYS A 141 7.25 -7.55 8.62
C CYS A 141 5.89 -8.22 8.73
N ARG A 142 4.86 -7.39 8.75
CA ARG A 142 3.48 -7.87 8.68
C ARG A 142 2.82 -7.27 7.45
N VAL A 143 2.33 -8.13 6.57
CA VAL A 143 1.50 -7.70 5.44
C VAL A 143 0.06 -8.05 5.77
N PHE A 144 -0.86 -7.14 5.47
CA PHE A 144 -2.28 -7.33 5.76
C PHE A 144 -3.11 -6.59 4.73
N TRP A 145 -4.34 -7.07 4.52
CA TRP A 145 -5.18 -6.48 3.47
C TRP A 145 -6.65 -6.50 3.84
N THR A 146 -7.40 -5.59 3.20
CA THR A 146 -8.83 -5.45 3.40
C THR A 146 -9.51 -5.13 2.08
N ARG A 147 -10.74 -5.61 1.93
CA ARG A 147 -11.60 -5.18 0.81
C ARG A 147 -12.53 -4.04 1.24
N GLY A 148 -12.40 -3.61 2.47
CA GLY A 148 -13.14 -2.46 2.98
C GLY A 148 -14.63 -2.69 3.20
N ALA A 149 -15.03 -3.95 3.36
CA ALA A 149 -16.46 -4.27 3.52
C ALA A 149 -17.05 -3.76 4.83
N ALA A 150 -16.23 -3.66 5.88
CA ALA A 150 -16.67 -3.23 7.21
C ALA A 150 -16.16 -1.83 7.55
N ARG A 151 -16.23 -0.90 6.60
CA ARG A 151 -15.76 0.47 6.82
C ARG A 151 -16.55 1.18 7.91
N ASP A 152 -15.82 1.85 8.81
CA ASP A 152 -16.40 2.72 9.82
C ASP A 152 -16.40 4.14 9.26
N ALA A 153 -17.55 4.62 8.82
CA ALA A 153 -17.68 5.91 8.16
C ALA A 153 -17.25 7.08 9.05
N ASP A 154 -17.56 7.02 10.35
CA ASP A 154 -17.19 8.09 11.26
C ASP A 154 -15.70 8.13 11.49
N LEU A 155 -15.09 6.98 11.67
CA LEU A 155 -13.66 6.87 11.88
C LEU A 155 -12.91 7.28 10.60
N LEU A 156 -13.43 6.89 9.45
CA LEU A 156 -12.86 7.27 8.16
C LEU A 156 -12.84 8.81 8.01
N ALA A 157 -13.94 9.47 8.35
CA ALA A 157 -14.02 10.92 8.29
C ALA A 157 -13.03 11.57 9.26
N GLU A 158 -12.91 11.02 10.47
CA GLU A 158 -11.99 11.54 11.48
C GLU A 158 -10.53 11.42 11.03
N TRP A 159 -10.14 10.26 10.50
CA TRP A 159 -8.74 10.02 10.12
C TRP A 159 -8.35 10.73 8.81
N ARG A 160 -9.32 11.02 7.96
CA ARG A 160 -9.11 11.74 6.70
C ARG A 160 -8.76 13.22 6.94
N ALA A 161 -9.23 13.76 8.03
CA ALA A 161 -9.09 15.20 8.31
C ALA A 161 -7.64 15.65 8.59
#